data_ccecd93dbec8c39770ee9e8b40076749
#
_entry.id   ccecd93dbec8c39770ee9e8b40076749
#
_cell.length_a   1.000
_cell.length_b   1.000
_cell.length_c   1.000
_cell.angle_alpha   90.00
_cell.angle_beta   90.00
_cell.angle_gamma   90.00
#
_symmetry.space_group_name_H-M   'P 1'
#
loop_
_entity.id
_entity.type
_entity.pdbx_description
1 polymer ?
#
loop_
_entity_poly.entity_id
_entity_poly.type
_entity_poly.pdbx_seq_one_letter_code
_entity_poly.pdbx_strand_id
1 'polypeptide(L)'
;MTVCPSGTPLPSEVIFDKITMSAFEGTFLDIALRDCGINSFAIVGIATEIGIEPTIRHGADRGYIPVIVTDACGAGNDEAGERSLASIKFTADAVMTDVETICSFLNR
;
A
#
# COMPACT_ATOMS: atom_id res chain seq x y z
N MET A 1 -0.05 6.27 2.79
CA MET A 1 -0.64 7.46 3.43
C MET A 1 -1.98 7.08 4.03
N THR A 2 -2.20 7.42 5.28
CA THR A 2 -3.43 7.12 5.99
C THR A 2 -4.21 8.41 6.20
N VAL A 3 -5.50 8.39 5.92
CA VAL A 3 -6.39 9.54 6.18
C VAL A 3 -7.48 9.09 7.14
N CYS A 4 -7.54 9.70 8.32
CA CYS A 4 -8.60 9.47 9.27
C CYS A 4 -9.93 10.00 8.75
N PRO A 5 -11.06 9.34 9.02
CA PRO A 5 -12.38 9.86 8.64
C PRO A 5 -12.66 11.25 9.19
N SER A 6 -12.13 11.57 10.36
CA SER A 6 -12.24 12.89 10.99
C SER A 6 -11.30 13.95 10.38
N GLY A 7 -10.36 13.54 9.54
CA GLY A 7 -9.30 14.40 9.03
C GLY A 7 -8.17 14.67 10.04
N THR A 8 -8.28 14.13 11.25
CA THR A 8 -7.27 14.29 12.31
C THR A 8 -6.58 12.96 12.56
N PRO A 9 -5.25 12.86 12.33
CA PRO A 9 -4.54 11.61 12.55
C PRO A 9 -4.48 11.25 14.04
N LEU A 10 -4.55 9.94 14.32
CA LEU A 10 -4.29 9.41 15.66
C LEU A 10 -2.79 9.52 15.98
N PRO A 11 -2.40 9.47 17.28
CA PRO A 11 -0.97 9.56 17.66
C PRO A 11 -0.09 8.48 17.01
N SER A 12 -0.67 7.32 16.65
CA SER A 12 0.05 6.24 15.97
C SER A 12 0.06 6.36 14.46
N GLU A 13 -0.52 7.43 13.91
CA GLU A 13 -0.64 7.63 12.47
C GLU A 13 0.23 8.81 12.03
N VAL A 14 0.72 8.72 10.80
CA VAL A 14 1.54 9.77 10.19
C VAL A 14 0.95 10.14 8.85
N ILE A 15 0.88 11.44 8.57
CA ILE A 15 0.50 11.96 7.27
C ILE A 15 1.73 12.62 6.67
N PHE A 16 2.07 12.24 5.44
CA PHE A 16 3.16 12.87 4.71
C PHE A 16 2.79 13.04 3.24
N ASP A 17 3.36 14.05 2.62
CA ASP A 17 3.15 14.33 1.21
C ASP A 17 4.23 13.67 0.37
N LYS A 18 3.88 13.36 -0.87
CA LYS A 18 4.83 12.85 -1.84
C LYS A 18 4.54 13.46 -3.21
N ILE A 19 5.59 13.57 -4.01
CA ILE A 19 5.51 14.08 -5.38
C ILE A 19 5.88 13.00 -6.39
N THR A 20 6.02 11.75 -5.93
CA THR A 20 6.43 10.60 -6.73
C THR A 20 5.33 9.55 -6.76
N MET A 21 5.39 8.61 -7.68
CA MET A 21 4.41 7.51 -7.72
C MET A 21 4.58 6.59 -6.52
N SER A 22 5.80 6.14 -6.24
CA SER A 22 6.08 5.29 -5.09
C SER A 22 6.09 6.12 -3.81
N ALA A 23 5.38 5.63 -2.78
CA ALA A 23 5.39 6.26 -1.47
C ALA A 23 6.75 6.15 -0.76
N PHE A 24 7.64 5.29 -1.24
CA PHE A 24 8.98 5.15 -0.68
C PHE A 24 9.98 6.17 -1.25
N GLU A 25 9.74 6.63 -2.49
CA GLU A 25 10.70 7.51 -3.15
C GLU A 25 10.60 8.94 -2.67
N GLY A 26 11.70 9.46 -2.14
CA GLY A 26 11.75 10.84 -1.68
C GLY A 26 10.97 11.13 -0.41
N THR A 27 10.63 10.11 0.38
CA THR A 27 9.90 10.24 1.63
C THR A 27 10.67 9.55 2.77
N PHE A 28 10.22 9.74 4.00
CA PHE A 28 10.80 9.05 5.15
C PHE A 28 10.14 7.70 5.45
N LEU A 29 9.28 7.18 4.56
CA LEU A 29 8.49 5.98 4.85
C LEU A 29 9.36 4.77 5.20
N ASP A 30 10.41 4.51 4.42
CA ASP A 30 11.29 3.37 4.69
C ASP A 30 11.95 3.47 6.06
N ILE A 31 12.45 4.64 6.41
CA ILE A 31 13.08 4.89 7.70
C ILE A 31 12.08 4.67 8.83
N ALA A 32 10.86 5.21 8.70
CA ALA A 32 9.82 5.08 9.71
C ALA A 32 9.43 3.62 9.93
N LEU A 33 9.25 2.86 8.85
CA LEU A 33 8.90 1.44 8.97
C LEU A 33 10.02 0.62 9.60
N ARG A 34 11.27 0.86 9.19
CA ARG A 34 12.44 0.17 9.75
C ARG A 34 12.61 0.47 11.24
N ASP A 35 12.45 1.72 11.63
CA ASP A 35 12.57 2.12 13.03
C ASP A 35 11.51 1.46 13.91
N CYS A 36 10.33 1.18 13.35
CA CYS A 36 9.26 0.47 14.06
C CYS A 36 9.40 -1.06 13.98
N GLY A 37 10.42 -1.58 13.31
CA GLY A 37 10.61 -3.02 13.15
C GLY A 37 9.59 -3.67 12.23
N ILE A 38 8.97 -2.90 11.34
CA ILE A 38 7.93 -3.38 10.43
C ILE A 38 8.59 -3.96 9.17
N ASN A 39 8.18 -5.17 8.77
CA ASN A 39 8.68 -5.84 7.57
C ASN A 39 7.58 -6.22 6.59
N SER A 40 6.32 -5.90 6.88
CA SER A 40 5.21 -6.08 5.96
C SER A 40 4.21 -4.95 6.14
N PHE A 41 3.46 -4.65 5.09
CA PHE A 41 2.45 -3.59 5.16
C PHE A 41 1.25 -3.94 4.28
N ALA A 42 0.06 -3.50 4.71
CA ALA A 42 -1.13 -3.57 3.87
C ALA A 42 -1.29 -2.21 3.17
N ILE A 43 -1.66 -2.24 1.90
CA ILE A 43 -1.82 -1.03 1.11
C ILE A 43 -3.22 -0.92 0.53
N VAL A 44 -3.79 0.28 0.65
CA VAL A 44 -5.10 0.65 0.10
C VAL A 44 -4.99 2.02 -0.54
N GLY A 45 -5.94 2.40 -1.35
CA GLY A 45 -6.03 3.76 -1.90
C GLY A 45 -6.19 3.80 -3.40
N ILE A 46 -5.74 4.88 -4.01
CA ILE A 46 -5.81 5.15 -5.45
C ILE A 46 -4.47 5.70 -5.94
N ALA A 47 -4.11 5.49 -7.17
CA ALA A 47 -4.75 4.56 -8.11
C ALA A 47 -3.89 3.32 -8.25
N THR A 48 -4.54 2.17 -8.44
CA THR A 48 -3.87 0.86 -8.49
C THR A 48 -2.70 0.85 -9.46
N GLU A 49 -2.89 1.35 -10.67
CA GLU A 49 -1.86 1.34 -11.72
C GLU A 49 -0.90 2.52 -11.67
N ILE A 50 -1.12 3.52 -10.80
CA ILE A 50 -0.32 4.75 -10.78
C ILE A 50 0.56 4.82 -9.54
N GLY A 51 -0.03 4.79 -8.34
CA GLY A 51 0.72 4.92 -7.09
C GLY A 51 0.80 3.63 -6.30
N ILE A 52 -0.20 2.78 -6.37
CA ILE A 52 -0.25 1.53 -5.59
C ILE A 52 0.78 0.53 -6.11
N GLU A 53 0.77 0.21 -7.39
CA GLU A 53 1.71 -0.75 -7.97
C GLU A 53 3.18 -0.33 -7.79
N PRO A 54 3.58 0.91 -8.09
CA PRO A 54 4.96 1.33 -7.85
C PRO A 54 5.39 1.22 -6.39
N THR A 55 4.50 1.53 -5.45
CA THR A 55 4.80 1.39 -4.02
C THR A 55 5.01 -0.08 -3.63
N ILE A 56 4.17 -0.98 -4.15
CA ILE A 56 4.31 -2.42 -3.94
C ILE A 56 5.66 -2.91 -4.46
N ARG A 57 6.00 -2.58 -5.71
CA ARG A 57 7.26 -3.00 -6.34
C ARG A 57 8.47 -2.48 -5.56
N HIS A 58 8.45 -1.21 -5.20
CA HIS A 58 9.52 -0.58 -4.44
C HIS A 58 9.67 -1.20 -3.05
N GLY A 59 8.56 -1.44 -2.37
CA GLY A 59 8.56 -2.11 -1.07
C GLY A 59 9.12 -3.52 -1.17
N ALA A 60 8.72 -4.28 -2.17
CA ALA A 60 9.23 -5.63 -2.41
C ALA A 60 10.74 -5.61 -2.67
N ASP A 61 11.22 -4.66 -3.49
CA ASP A 61 12.65 -4.49 -3.75
C ASP A 61 13.43 -4.16 -2.48
N ARG A 62 12.79 -3.49 -1.53
CA ARG A 62 13.40 -3.13 -0.24
C ARG A 62 13.28 -4.24 0.81
N GLY A 63 12.68 -5.37 0.48
CA GLY A 63 12.58 -6.53 1.36
C GLY A 63 11.32 -6.58 2.22
N TYR A 64 10.36 -5.70 1.98
CA TYR A 64 9.05 -5.78 2.64
C TYR A 64 8.18 -6.84 1.98
N ILE A 65 7.17 -7.28 2.70
CA ILE A 65 6.10 -8.13 2.17
C ILE A 65 4.85 -7.26 2.02
N PRO A 66 4.57 -6.75 0.82
CA PRO A 66 3.36 -5.97 0.60
C PRO A 66 2.12 -6.86 0.60
N VAL A 67 1.02 -6.35 1.15
CA VAL A 67 -0.28 -6.99 1.12
C VAL A 67 -1.25 -5.99 0.49
N ILE A 68 -1.77 -6.30 -0.69
CA ILE A 68 -2.72 -5.42 -1.37
C ILE A 68 -4.15 -5.83 -1.02
N VAL A 69 -4.94 -4.86 -0.54
CA VAL A 69 -6.36 -5.05 -0.24
C VAL A 69 -7.13 -4.66 -1.50
N THR A 70 -7.42 -5.64 -2.35
CA THR A 70 -7.85 -5.38 -3.73
C THR A 70 -9.18 -4.64 -3.84
N ASP A 71 -10.11 -4.89 -2.95
CA ASP A 71 -11.43 -4.20 -2.93
C ASP A 71 -11.41 -2.84 -2.21
N ALA A 72 -10.25 -2.45 -1.69
CA ALA A 72 -10.03 -1.11 -1.12
C ALA A 72 -9.06 -0.28 -1.98
N CYS A 73 -8.76 -0.72 -3.19
CA CYS A 73 -7.94 0.01 -4.15
C CYS A 73 -8.79 0.40 -5.35
N GLY A 74 -8.74 1.68 -5.73
CA GLY A 74 -9.45 2.18 -6.90
C GLY A 74 -8.48 2.42 -8.05
N ALA A 75 -8.91 2.07 -9.28
CA ALA A 75 -8.12 2.30 -10.47
C ALA A 75 -8.40 3.69 -11.04
N GLY A 76 -7.39 4.28 -11.69
CA GLY A 76 -7.59 5.49 -12.49
C GLY A 76 -8.24 5.16 -13.83
N ASN A 77 -7.92 3.98 -14.37
CA ASN A 77 -8.54 3.40 -15.57
C ASN A 77 -8.77 1.93 -15.27
N ASP A 78 -10.00 1.45 -15.46
CA ASP A 78 -10.38 0.09 -15.05
C ASP A 78 -9.54 -0.98 -15.73
N GLU A 79 -9.32 -0.88 -17.03
CA GLU A 79 -8.51 -1.85 -17.77
C GLU A 79 -7.05 -1.83 -17.32
N ALA A 80 -6.46 -0.66 -17.14
CA ALA A 80 -5.10 -0.53 -16.67
C ALA A 80 -4.96 -1.06 -15.24
N GLY A 81 -5.95 -0.83 -14.38
CA GLY A 81 -5.98 -1.37 -13.03
C GLY A 81 -6.03 -2.89 -13.01
N GLU A 82 -6.84 -3.50 -13.87
CA GLU A 82 -6.92 -4.95 -14.00
C GLU A 82 -5.59 -5.55 -14.47
N ARG A 83 -4.94 -4.91 -15.44
CA ARG A 83 -3.61 -5.33 -15.90
C ARG A 83 -2.56 -5.23 -14.79
N SER A 84 -2.64 -4.17 -14.00
CA SER A 84 -1.74 -3.96 -12.87
C SER A 84 -1.90 -5.08 -11.83
N LEU A 85 -3.12 -5.40 -11.44
CA LEU A 85 -3.38 -6.49 -10.50
C LEU A 85 -2.92 -7.84 -11.05
N ALA A 86 -3.17 -8.11 -12.32
CA ALA A 86 -2.74 -9.34 -12.95
C ALA A 86 -1.21 -9.46 -12.98
N SER A 87 -0.51 -8.35 -13.23
CA SER A 87 0.95 -8.32 -13.22
C SER A 87 1.52 -8.56 -11.82
N ILE A 88 0.96 -7.91 -10.81
CA ILE A 88 1.38 -8.09 -9.42
C ILE A 88 1.17 -9.55 -9.00
N LYS A 89 0.03 -10.13 -9.36
CA LYS A 89 -0.26 -11.53 -9.06
C LYS A 89 0.73 -12.48 -9.75
N PHE A 90 1.05 -12.20 -11.01
CA PHE A 90 1.99 -13.02 -11.79
C PHE A 90 3.39 -13.01 -11.17
N THR A 91 3.88 -11.84 -10.77
CA THR A 91 5.22 -11.71 -10.16
C THR A 91 5.24 -12.10 -8.69
N ALA A 92 4.09 -12.22 -8.06
CA ALA A 92 3.94 -12.48 -6.62
C ALA A 92 4.62 -11.43 -5.73
N ASP A 93 4.69 -10.18 -6.22
CA ASP A 93 5.30 -9.09 -5.45
C ASP A 93 4.43 -8.64 -4.27
N ALA A 94 3.16 -9.03 -4.24
CA ALA A 94 2.28 -8.75 -3.11
C ALA A 94 1.35 -9.93 -2.84
N VAL A 95 0.97 -10.07 -1.57
CA VAL A 95 -0.10 -10.97 -1.16
C VAL A 95 -1.41 -10.24 -1.43
N MET A 96 -2.37 -10.89 -2.06
CA MET A 96 -3.68 -10.31 -2.33
C MET A 96 -4.68 -10.70 -1.25
N THR A 97 -5.42 -9.73 -0.76
CA THR A 97 -6.47 -9.93 0.23
C THR A 97 -7.65 -9.01 -0.05
N ASP A 98 -8.67 -9.06 0.81
CA ASP A 98 -9.82 -8.19 0.77
C ASP A 98 -10.05 -7.52 2.13
N VAL A 99 -10.98 -6.55 2.18
CA VAL A 99 -11.27 -5.79 3.41
C VAL A 99 -11.74 -6.71 4.52
N GLU A 100 -12.64 -7.63 4.23
CA GLU A 100 -13.18 -8.55 5.24
C GLU A 100 -12.07 -9.38 5.90
N THR A 101 -11.21 -9.97 5.08
CA THR A 101 -10.13 -10.82 5.56
C THR A 101 -9.10 -10.04 6.37
N ILE A 102 -8.65 -8.89 5.87
CA ILE A 102 -7.61 -8.12 6.56
C ILE A 102 -8.14 -7.53 7.88
N CYS A 103 -9.38 -7.06 7.90
CA CYS A 103 -9.99 -6.56 9.12
C CYS A 103 -10.16 -7.65 10.17
N SER A 104 -10.57 -8.84 9.75
CA SER A 104 -10.67 -9.99 10.65
C SER A 104 -9.30 -10.33 11.26
N PHE A 105 -8.24 -10.31 10.45
CA PHE A 105 -6.88 -10.54 10.91
C PHE A 105 -6.43 -9.47 11.91
N LEU A 106 -6.67 -8.20 11.64
CA LEU A 106 -6.23 -7.09 12.49
C LEU A 106 -6.99 -6.99 13.81
N ASN A 107 -8.19 -7.55 13.87
CA ASN A 107 -9.04 -7.49 15.07
C ASN A 107 -8.88 -8.72 15.99
N ARG A 108 -7.84 -9.49 15.80
CA ARG A 108 -7.55 -10.65 16.65
C ARG A 108 -7.04 -10.29 18.04
#